data_088a817e6aaf5344e98a407c0dbf71d6
#
_entry.id   088a817e6aaf5344e98a407c0dbf71d6
#
_cell.length_a   1.000
_cell.length_b   1.000
_cell.length_c   1.000
_cell.angle_alpha   90.00
_cell.angle_beta   90.00
_cell.angle_gamma   90.00
#
_symmetry.space_group_name_H-M   'P 1'
#
loop_
_entity.id
_entity.type
_entity.pdbx_description
1 polymer ?
#
loop_
_entity_poly.entity_id
_entity_poly.type
_entity_poly.pdbx_seq_one_letter_code
_entity_poly.pdbx_strand_id
1 'polypeptide(L)'
;MDYKMRFATLDDHDLIYALKAESVRPYVEKIWGWDEDYQRHDLDYDFSHIEQFHVIEVDGSFAGFVQYDFVYPYFDVIEIHLLPEDRGKGISSDILWYLQKVCIAQDRKIRIGCFKENYQAKAIYQKPYHACMIRLFVLLTLASWHEVRKIPFVIRTVIGDDGSVFAL
;
A
#
# COMPACT_ATOMS: atom_id res chain seq x y z
N MET A 1 -12.52 16.15 6.55
CA MET A 1 -11.49 16.88 5.79
C MET A 1 -11.75 16.63 4.33
N ASP A 2 -11.73 17.66 3.52
CA ASP A 2 -11.99 17.48 2.08
C ASP A 2 -10.67 17.14 1.38
N TYR A 3 -10.64 16.02 0.67
CA TYR A 3 -9.50 15.59 -0.15
C TYR A 3 -10.02 15.14 -1.51
N LYS A 4 -9.17 15.17 -2.52
CA LYS A 4 -9.46 14.69 -3.87
C LYS A 4 -8.46 13.63 -4.27
N MET A 5 -8.89 12.72 -5.12
CA MET A 5 -7.99 11.78 -5.80
C MET A 5 -8.04 12.02 -7.30
N ARG A 6 -6.88 12.04 -7.94
CA ARG A 6 -6.73 12.08 -9.39
C ARG A 6 -5.72 11.02 -9.85
N PHE A 7 -5.78 10.64 -11.10
CA PHE A 7 -4.71 9.83 -11.68
C PHE A 7 -3.37 10.55 -11.58
N ALA A 8 -2.31 9.80 -11.33
CA ALA A 8 -0.96 10.33 -11.38
C ALA A 8 -0.57 10.68 -12.82
N THR A 9 0.36 11.60 -12.94
CA THR A 9 1.03 11.98 -14.19
C THR A 9 2.54 11.77 -14.04
N LEU A 10 3.30 11.87 -15.12
CA LEU A 10 4.75 11.75 -15.05
C LEU A 10 5.40 12.84 -14.18
N ASP A 11 4.75 14.01 -14.06
CA ASP A 11 5.22 15.11 -13.20
C ASP A 11 5.13 14.77 -11.70
N ASP A 12 4.33 13.79 -11.33
CA ASP A 12 4.17 13.36 -9.92
C ASP A 12 5.26 12.36 -9.47
N HIS A 13 6.07 11.84 -10.41
CA HIS A 13 7.02 10.77 -10.15
C HIS A 13 7.96 11.07 -8.99
N ASP A 14 8.62 12.24 -9.00
CA ASP A 14 9.60 12.59 -7.97
C ASP A 14 8.96 12.81 -6.59
N LEU A 15 7.73 13.37 -6.55
CA LEU A 15 6.98 13.54 -5.30
C LEU A 15 6.58 12.18 -4.72
N ILE A 16 6.11 11.27 -5.57
CA ILE A 16 5.76 9.90 -5.19
C ILE A 16 7.00 9.16 -4.70
N TYR A 17 8.14 9.27 -5.44
CA TYR A 17 9.38 8.65 -5.00
C TYR A 17 9.84 9.14 -3.64
N ALA A 18 9.88 10.46 -3.43
CA ALA A 18 10.34 11.06 -2.19
C ALA A 18 9.50 10.58 -0.98
N LEU A 19 8.18 10.58 -1.14
CA LEU A 19 7.25 10.13 -0.09
C LEU A 19 7.33 8.62 0.17
N LYS A 20 7.43 7.81 -0.90
CA LYS A 20 7.63 6.35 -0.79
C LYS A 20 8.92 6.07 -0.05
N ALA A 21 10.05 6.65 -0.49
CA ALA A 21 11.35 6.47 0.11
C ALA A 21 11.35 6.85 1.60
N GLU A 22 10.83 8.01 1.97
CA GLU A 22 10.69 8.42 3.37
C GLU A 22 9.90 7.40 4.20
N SER A 23 8.80 6.93 3.65
CA SER A 23 7.86 6.05 4.37
C SER A 23 8.38 4.63 4.56
N VAL A 24 9.09 4.07 3.58
CA VAL A 24 9.51 2.65 3.60
C VAL A 24 10.95 2.45 4.03
N ARG A 25 11.82 3.47 3.88
CA ARG A 25 13.26 3.37 4.18
C ARG A 25 13.56 2.82 5.57
N PRO A 26 12.87 3.25 6.66
CA PRO A 26 13.16 2.73 8.01
C PRO A 26 13.01 1.20 8.12
N TYR A 27 12.14 0.60 7.30
CA TYR A 27 11.91 -0.83 7.28
C TYR A 27 12.85 -1.55 6.32
N VAL A 28 12.98 -1.03 5.09
CA VAL A 28 13.82 -1.62 4.04
C VAL A 28 15.28 -1.63 4.45
N GLU A 29 15.79 -0.51 4.96
CA GLU A 29 17.19 -0.35 5.39
C GLU A 29 17.56 -1.36 6.50
N LYS A 30 16.63 -1.59 7.43
CA LYS A 30 16.83 -2.54 8.53
C LYS A 30 16.86 -4.00 8.07
N ILE A 31 16.06 -4.35 7.04
CA ILE A 31 15.87 -5.74 6.62
C ILE A 31 16.87 -6.13 5.54
N TRP A 32 17.09 -5.25 4.55
CA TRP A 32 17.85 -5.56 3.34
C TRP A 32 18.99 -4.58 3.03
N GLY A 33 19.10 -3.48 3.79
CA GLY A 33 19.89 -2.32 3.40
C GLY A 33 19.13 -1.43 2.40
N TRP A 34 19.53 -0.17 2.31
CA TRP A 34 18.96 0.78 1.37
C TRP A 34 19.88 0.97 0.18
N ASP A 35 19.37 0.69 -1.02
CA ASP A 35 20.04 0.94 -2.29
C ASP A 35 19.19 1.94 -3.09
N GLU A 36 19.70 3.17 -3.20
CA GLU A 36 18.99 4.28 -3.83
C GLU A 36 18.68 4.02 -5.30
N ASP A 37 19.67 3.49 -6.04
CA ASP A 37 19.53 3.24 -7.48
C ASP A 37 18.49 2.12 -7.72
N TYR A 38 18.54 1.09 -6.89
CA TYR A 38 17.55 0.03 -6.94
C TYR A 38 16.13 0.54 -6.65
N GLN A 39 15.95 1.37 -5.62
CA GLN A 39 14.62 1.88 -5.26
C GLN A 39 14.04 2.82 -6.33
N ARG A 40 14.89 3.61 -6.99
CA ARG A 40 14.46 4.45 -8.12
C ARG A 40 14.03 3.60 -9.30
N HIS A 41 14.86 2.63 -9.68
CA HIS A 41 14.55 1.73 -10.78
C HIS A 41 13.28 0.91 -10.52
N ASP A 42 13.04 0.52 -9.28
CA ASP A 42 11.84 -0.20 -8.85
C ASP A 42 10.57 0.66 -9.06
N LEU A 43 10.62 1.95 -8.69
CA LEU A 43 9.52 2.87 -8.96
C LEU A 43 9.35 3.16 -10.46
N ASP A 44 10.44 3.33 -11.21
CA ASP A 44 10.39 3.53 -12.68
C ASP A 44 9.66 2.37 -13.36
N TYR A 45 9.94 1.14 -12.89
CA TYR A 45 9.23 -0.05 -13.37
C TYR A 45 7.74 0.00 -13.01
N ASP A 46 7.39 0.39 -11.79
CA ASP A 46 5.99 0.52 -11.36
C ASP A 46 5.27 1.61 -12.16
N PHE A 47 5.94 2.70 -12.47
CA PHE A 47 5.39 3.79 -13.28
C PHE A 47 5.13 3.41 -14.74
N SER A 48 5.63 2.27 -15.22
CA SER A 48 5.17 1.70 -16.49
C SER A 48 3.69 1.34 -16.49
N HIS A 49 3.09 1.25 -15.27
CA HIS A 49 1.67 1.04 -15.00
C HIS A 49 1.07 2.24 -14.25
N ILE A 50 1.29 3.44 -14.78
CA ILE A 50 0.90 4.70 -14.13
C ILE A 50 -0.59 4.79 -13.81
N GLU A 51 -1.44 4.06 -14.54
CA GLU A 51 -2.88 3.96 -14.31
C GLU A 51 -3.24 3.37 -12.94
N GLN A 52 -2.31 2.70 -12.27
CA GLN A 52 -2.48 2.16 -10.93
C GLN A 52 -2.29 3.23 -9.84
N PHE A 53 -1.66 4.36 -10.19
CA PHE A 53 -1.31 5.40 -9.24
C PHE A 53 -2.34 6.52 -9.19
N HIS A 54 -2.74 6.87 -7.98
CA HIS A 54 -3.65 7.99 -7.73
C HIS A 54 -3.03 8.93 -6.71
N VAL A 55 -2.88 10.18 -7.09
CA VAL A 55 -2.43 11.26 -6.19
C VAL A 55 -3.60 11.67 -5.29
N ILE A 56 -3.28 11.87 -4.03
CA ILE A 56 -4.18 12.42 -3.02
C ILE A 56 -3.83 13.89 -2.84
N GLU A 57 -4.82 14.76 -3.00
CA GLU A 57 -4.66 16.21 -2.84
C GLU A 57 -5.52 16.72 -1.67
N VAL A 58 -4.95 17.59 -0.85
CA VAL A 58 -5.62 18.34 0.20
C VAL A 58 -5.43 19.82 -0.12
N ASP A 59 -6.51 20.57 -0.17
CA ASP A 59 -6.50 22.01 -0.51
C ASP A 59 -5.76 22.32 -1.83
N GLY A 60 -5.82 21.38 -2.79
CA GLY A 60 -5.18 21.50 -4.10
C GLY A 60 -3.67 21.23 -4.12
N SER A 61 -3.09 20.79 -3.01
CA SER A 61 -1.68 20.43 -2.89
C SER A 61 -1.50 18.92 -2.75
N PHE A 62 -0.37 18.39 -3.23
CA PHE A 62 0.01 16.99 -3.05
C PHE A 62 0.06 16.64 -1.56
N ALA A 63 -0.73 15.68 -1.14
CA ALA A 63 -0.81 15.18 0.23
C ALA A 63 -0.38 13.71 0.37
N GLY A 64 -0.30 13.00 -0.76
CA GLY A 64 0.09 11.61 -0.78
C GLY A 64 -0.31 10.90 -2.05
N PHE A 65 -0.22 9.56 -2.01
CA PHE A 65 -0.69 8.73 -3.12
C PHE A 65 -1.21 7.38 -2.64
N VAL A 66 -1.98 6.73 -3.48
CA VAL A 66 -2.38 5.33 -3.37
C VAL A 66 -2.10 4.61 -4.69
N GLN A 67 -1.49 3.43 -4.61
CA GLN A 67 -1.33 2.51 -5.73
C GLN A 67 -2.20 1.28 -5.50
N TYR A 68 -3.03 0.94 -6.48
CA TYR A 68 -3.84 -0.27 -6.43
C TYR A 68 -4.04 -0.88 -7.81
N ASP A 69 -4.34 -2.18 -7.83
CA ASP A 69 -4.60 -2.93 -9.06
C ASP A 69 -5.72 -3.95 -8.86
N PHE A 70 -6.34 -4.37 -9.97
CA PHE A 70 -7.35 -5.41 -10.03
C PHE A 70 -6.72 -6.74 -10.45
N VAL A 71 -6.39 -7.59 -9.49
CA VAL A 71 -5.86 -8.94 -9.73
C VAL A 71 -6.91 -9.96 -9.29
N TYR A 72 -7.75 -10.42 -10.26
CA TYR A 72 -8.85 -11.35 -9.95
C TYR A 72 -8.38 -12.54 -9.09
N PRO A 73 -9.11 -12.90 -8.03
CA PRO A 73 -10.37 -12.34 -7.54
C PRO A 73 -10.20 -11.16 -6.56
N TYR A 74 -9.03 -10.57 -6.48
CA TYR A 74 -8.70 -9.56 -5.49
C TYR A 74 -8.60 -8.16 -6.10
N PHE A 75 -8.79 -7.19 -5.23
CA PHE A 75 -8.39 -5.81 -5.40
C PHE A 75 -7.19 -5.58 -4.48
N ASP A 76 -6.04 -5.34 -5.07
CA ASP A 76 -4.79 -5.17 -4.35
C ASP A 76 -4.52 -3.70 -4.10
N VAL A 77 -4.51 -3.27 -2.84
CA VAL A 77 -3.92 -1.99 -2.44
C VAL A 77 -2.44 -2.24 -2.20
N ILE A 78 -1.63 -1.84 -3.18
CA ILE A 78 -0.19 -2.09 -3.19
C ILE A 78 0.50 -1.19 -2.17
N GLU A 79 0.20 0.11 -2.25
CA GLU A 79 0.77 1.13 -1.36
C GLU A 79 -0.26 2.23 -1.08
N ILE A 80 -0.20 2.84 0.11
CA ILE A 80 -0.89 4.07 0.46
C ILE A 80 -0.02 4.88 1.41
N HIS A 81 0.37 6.07 0.99
CA HIS A 81 1.25 6.96 1.75
C HIS A 81 0.68 8.36 1.81
N LEU A 82 0.85 9.00 2.95
CA LEU A 82 0.49 10.40 3.19
C LEU A 82 1.69 11.16 3.73
N LEU A 83 1.81 12.41 3.36
CA LEU A 83 2.76 13.34 3.97
C LEU A 83 2.54 13.39 5.50
N PRO A 84 3.60 13.59 6.30
CA PRO A 84 3.50 13.60 7.77
C PRO A 84 2.40 14.51 8.30
N GLU A 85 2.26 15.71 7.74
CA GLU A 85 1.24 16.72 8.11
C GLU A 85 -0.19 16.28 7.79
N ASP A 86 -0.39 15.32 6.88
CA ASP A 86 -1.72 14.83 6.48
C ASP A 86 -2.08 13.48 7.13
N ARG A 87 -1.16 12.91 7.90
CA ARG A 87 -1.41 11.69 8.67
C ARG A 87 -2.34 11.97 9.86
N GLY A 88 -3.04 10.94 10.31
CA GLY A 88 -3.95 11.04 11.47
C GLY A 88 -5.27 11.77 11.21
N LYS A 89 -5.48 12.34 10.02
CA LYS A 89 -6.69 13.09 9.66
C LYS A 89 -7.83 12.20 9.11
N GLY A 90 -7.65 10.88 9.07
CA GLY A 90 -8.67 9.93 8.62
C GLY A 90 -8.63 9.59 7.13
N ILE A 91 -7.86 10.30 6.30
CA ILE A 91 -7.85 10.18 4.83
C ILE A 91 -7.63 8.73 4.37
N SER A 92 -6.58 8.05 4.86
CA SER A 92 -6.31 6.64 4.49
C SER A 92 -7.47 5.71 4.88
N SER A 93 -8.11 5.95 6.02
CA SER A 93 -9.27 5.16 6.46
C SER A 93 -10.47 5.37 5.54
N ASP A 94 -10.72 6.58 5.10
CA ASP A 94 -11.82 6.91 4.18
C ASP A 94 -11.59 6.32 2.79
N ILE A 95 -10.34 6.39 2.28
CA ILE A 95 -9.96 5.78 1.00
C ILE A 95 -10.17 4.26 1.06
N LEU A 96 -9.65 3.60 2.10
CA LEU A 96 -9.80 2.15 2.25
C LEU A 96 -11.26 1.73 2.39
N TRP A 97 -12.07 2.51 3.10
CA TRP A 97 -13.49 2.26 3.21
C TRP A 97 -14.24 2.42 1.87
N TYR A 98 -13.88 3.44 1.08
CA TYR A 98 -14.40 3.61 -0.27
C TYR A 98 -14.06 2.42 -1.17
N LEU A 99 -12.77 2.03 -1.20
CA LEU A 99 -12.30 0.88 -1.98
C LEU A 99 -12.98 -0.42 -1.55
N GLN A 100 -13.20 -0.60 -0.26
CA GLN A 100 -13.94 -1.74 0.26
C GLN A 100 -15.38 -1.80 -0.25
N LYS A 101 -16.09 -0.66 -0.30
CA LYS A 101 -17.44 -0.61 -0.88
C LYS A 101 -17.44 -0.99 -2.36
N VAL A 102 -16.46 -0.50 -3.11
CA VAL A 102 -16.31 -0.86 -4.54
C VAL A 102 -16.09 -2.37 -4.68
N CYS A 103 -15.24 -2.96 -3.83
CA CYS A 103 -14.98 -4.40 -3.84
C CYS A 103 -16.23 -5.22 -3.51
N ILE A 104 -16.98 -4.84 -2.48
CA ILE A 104 -18.24 -5.51 -2.10
C ILE A 104 -19.23 -5.49 -3.27
N ALA A 105 -19.39 -4.33 -3.92
CA ALA A 105 -20.31 -4.19 -5.05
C ALA A 105 -19.93 -5.07 -6.26
N GLN A 106 -18.67 -5.51 -6.35
CA GLN A 106 -18.14 -6.36 -7.41
C GLN A 106 -17.89 -7.81 -6.99
N ASP A 107 -18.33 -8.20 -5.78
CA ASP A 107 -18.06 -9.52 -5.16
C ASP A 107 -16.55 -9.85 -5.13
N ARG A 108 -15.74 -8.89 -4.76
CA ARG A 108 -14.27 -9.02 -4.67
C ARG A 108 -13.78 -8.82 -3.25
N LYS A 109 -12.60 -9.34 -2.97
CA LYS A 109 -11.90 -9.16 -1.69
C LYS A 109 -10.75 -8.18 -1.86
N ILE A 110 -10.59 -7.27 -0.89
CA ILE A 110 -9.46 -6.36 -0.86
C ILE A 110 -8.26 -7.03 -0.17
N ARG A 111 -7.07 -6.83 -0.72
CA ARG A 111 -5.80 -7.20 -0.08
C ARG A 111 -4.97 -5.95 0.15
N ILE A 112 -4.31 -5.89 1.30
CA ILE A 112 -3.36 -4.83 1.62
C ILE A 112 -2.26 -5.42 2.50
N GLY A 113 -1.01 -5.00 2.29
CA GLY A 113 0.13 -5.43 3.06
C GLY A 113 0.78 -4.30 3.83
N CYS A 114 1.54 -4.63 4.88
CA CYS A 114 2.45 -3.69 5.54
C CYS A 114 3.63 -4.43 6.16
N PHE A 115 4.69 -3.68 6.45
CA PHE A 115 5.80 -4.21 7.24
C PHE A 115 5.35 -4.63 8.63
N LYS A 116 5.93 -5.72 9.15
CA LYS A 116 5.62 -6.26 10.48
C LYS A 116 5.70 -5.21 11.59
N GLU A 117 6.62 -4.28 11.49
CA GLU A 117 6.88 -3.23 12.48
C GLU A 117 6.07 -1.95 12.20
N ASN A 118 5.29 -1.89 11.12
CA ASN A 118 4.41 -0.76 10.84
C ASN A 118 3.10 -0.86 11.63
N TYR A 119 3.19 -0.59 12.93
CA TYR A 119 2.05 -0.66 13.85
C TYR A 119 0.94 0.35 13.51
N GLN A 120 1.30 1.49 12.90
CA GLN A 120 0.31 2.50 12.49
C GLN A 120 -0.56 1.98 11.35
N ALA A 121 0.05 1.41 10.31
CA ALA A 121 -0.69 0.80 9.21
C ALA A 121 -1.56 -0.36 9.70
N LYS A 122 -1.01 -1.25 10.53
CA LYS A 122 -1.77 -2.35 11.15
C LYS A 122 -3.01 -1.85 11.89
N ALA A 123 -2.86 -0.81 12.72
CA ALA A 123 -3.97 -0.26 13.48
C ALA A 123 -5.09 0.29 12.59
N ILE A 124 -4.75 0.81 11.39
CA ILE A 124 -5.73 1.25 10.41
C ILE A 124 -6.43 0.05 9.77
N TYR A 125 -5.64 -0.95 9.31
CA TYR A 125 -6.17 -2.09 8.55
C TYR A 125 -6.98 -3.06 9.39
N GLN A 126 -6.75 -3.11 10.70
CA GLN A 126 -7.46 -3.95 11.66
C GLN A 126 -8.75 -3.31 12.21
N LYS A 127 -9.13 -2.11 11.79
CA LYS A 127 -10.38 -1.50 12.25
C LYS A 127 -11.58 -2.38 11.88
N PRO A 128 -12.61 -2.50 12.76
CA PRO A 128 -13.72 -3.45 12.58
C PRO A 128 -14.48 -3.33 11.27
N TYR A 129 -14.58 -2.11 10.72
CA TYR A 129 -15.24 -1.88 9.44
C TYR A 129 -14.39 -2.29 8.22
N HIS A 130 -13.10 -2.55 8.43
CA HIS A 130 -12.19 -3.11 7.43
C HIS A 130 -12.03 -4.63 7.58
N ALA A 131 -12.30 -5.19 8.77
CA ALA A 131 -11.96 -6.57 9.13
C ALA A 131 -12.71 -7.64 8.30
N CYS A 132 -13.93 -7.38 7.86
CA CYS A 132 -14.72 -8.39 7.14
C CYS A 132 -14.23 -8.72 5.74
N MET A 133 -13.45 -7.84 5.10
CA MET A 133 -13.09 -7.95 3.68
C MET A 133 -11.62 -7.72 3.38
N ILE A 134 -10.82 -7.22 4.35
CA ILE A 134 -9.40 -6.97 4.17
C ILE A 134 -8.60 -8.19 4.64
N ARG A 135 -7.91 -8.84 3.72
CA ARG A 135 -6.83 -9.76 4.09
C ARG A 135 -5.56 -8.95 4.31
N LEU A 136 -5.20 -8.76 5.59
CA LEU A 136 -3.95 -8.12 5.96
C LEU A 136 -2.79 -9.09 5.74
N PHE A 137 -1.88 -8.73 4.85
CA PHE A 137 -0.60 -9.43 4.69
C PHE A 137 0.48 -8.70 5.47
N VAL A 138 1.07 -9.37 6.43
CA VAL A 138 2.26 -8.86 7.14
C VAL A 138 3.48 -9.39 6.41
N LEU A 139 4.29 -8.50 5.84
CA LEU A 139 5.56 -8.87 5.25
C LEU A 139 6.49 -9.38 6.36
N LEU A 140 6.58 -10.68 6.49
CA LEU A 140 7.60 -11.33 7.30
C LEU A 140 8.91 -11.32 6.49
N THR A 141 10.00 -11.08 7.19
CA THR A 141 11.38 -11.11 6.69
C THR A 141 11.68 -12.33 5.85
N LEU A 142 11.55 -12.26 4.53
CA LEU A 142 12.10 -13.24 3.62
C LEU A 142 12.43 -12.55 2.29
N ALA A 143 13.70 -12.63 1.89
CA ALA A 143 14.23 -12.30 0.58
C ALA A 143 14.15 -10.82 0.15
N SER A 144 14.96 -10.43 -0.81
CA SER A 144 14.95 -9.08 -1.36
C SER A 144 13.54 -8.69 -1.85
N TRP A 145 13.23 -7.39 -1.84
CA TRP A 145 11.97 -6.86 -2.38
C TRP A 145 11.70 -7.35 -3.80
N HIS A 146 12.76 -7.57 -4.59
CA HIS A 146 12.74 -8.18 -5.91
C HIS A 146 12.28 -9.66 -5.91
N GLU A 147 12.63 -10.43 -4.88
CA GLU A 147 12.15 -11.82 -4.73
C GLU A 147 10.73 -11.89 -4.21
N VAL A 148 10.31 -10.93 -3.37
CA VAL A 148 8.90 -10.80 -2.94
C VAL A 148 7.99 -10.53 -4.13
N ARG A 149 8.45 -9.81 -5.16
CA ARG A 149 7.71 -9.63 -6.42
C ARG A 149 7.74 -10.85 -7.33
N LYS A 150 8.82 -11.64 -7.32
CA LYS A 150 8.94 -12.89 -8.10
C LYS A 150 8.16 -14.05 -7.50
N ILE A 151 7.83 -13.98 -6.22
CA ILE A 151 6.96 -14.97 -5.61
C ILE A 151 5.58 -14.74 -6.21
N PRO A 152 5.07 -15.71 -7.01
CA PRO A 152 3.68 -15.65 -7.43
C PRO A 152 2.85 -15.35 -6.19
N PHE A 153 1.90 -14.47 -6.28
CA PHE A 153 1.07 -13.86 -5.24
C PHE A 153 0.57 -14.78 -4.09
N VAL A 154 1.02 -16.02 -4.04
CA VAL A 154 0.57 -17.16 -3.23
C VAL A 154 1.31 -17.30 -1.90
N ILE A 155 2.51 -16.74 -1.74
CA ILE A 155 3.26 -16.88 -0.48
C ILE A 155 3.31 -15.53 0.25
N ARG A 156 2.14 -15.01 0.58
CA ARG A 156 1.99 -13.94 1.57
C ARG A 156 1.35 -14.57 2.78
N THR A 157 2.07 -14.54 3.89
CA THR A 157 1.61 -15.14 5.14
C THR A 157 0.26 -14.56 5.54
N VAL A 158 -0.77 -15.37 5.53
CA VAL A 158 -2.10 -15.02 6.00
C VAL A 158 -2.10 -15.19 7.52
N ILE A 159 -2.39 -14.13 8.26
CA ILE A 159 -2.74 -14.26 9.67
C ILE A 159 -4.24 -14.50 9.72
N GLY A 160 -4.63 -15.68 10.20
CA GLY A 160 -6.03 -15.98 10.47
C GLY A 160 -6.59 -15.10 11.58
N ASP A 161 -7.91 -15.03 11.68
CA ASP A 161 -8.62 -14.25 12.70
C ASP A 161 -8.27 -14.68 14.14
N ASP A 162 -7.69 -15.87 14.32
CA ASP A 162 -7.20 -16.45 15.56
C ASP A 162 -5.71 -16.22 15.84
N GLY A 163 -5.03 -15.42 15.00
CA GLY A 163 -3.59 -15.18 15.11
C GLY A 163 -2.70 -16.27 14.52
N SER A 164 -3.28 -17.31 13.92
CA SER A 164 -2.53 -18.37 13.25
C SER A 164 -1.89 -17.86 11.94
N VAL A 165 -0.66 -18.31 11.69
CA VAL A 165 0.15 -17.93 10.53
C VAL A 165 0.14 -19.09 9.54
N PHE A 166 -0.50 -18.90 8.38
CA PHE A 166 -0.48 -19.87 7.31
C PHE A 166 0.47 -19.40 6.20
N ALA A 167 1.49 -20.20 5.91
CA ALA A 167 2.24 -20.14 4.66
C ALA A 167 1.48 -20.98 3.64
N LEU A 168 1.05 -20.38 2.53
CA LEU A 168 0.48 -21.09 1.39
C LEU A 168 1.49 -21.14 0.28
#